data_55ca2393638435f44bfccbaf958761f8
#
_entry.id   55ca2393638435f44bfccbaf958761f8
#
_cell.length_a   1.000
_cell.length_b   1.000
_cell.length_c   1.000
_cell.angle_alpha   90.00
_cell.angle_beta   90.00
_cell.angle_gamma   90.00
#
_symmetry.space_group_name_H-M   'P 1'
#
loop_
_entity.id
_entity.type
_entity.pdbx_description
1 polymer ?
#
loop_
_entity_poly.entity_id
_entity_poly.type
_entity_poly.pdbx_seq_one_letter_code
_entity_poly.pdbx_strand_id
1 'polypeptide(L)'
;MAFYASLEDLRYHWHMSAETQLAEEFSAKIRAHALRMASRANSAHIGSSLSVADIVSVLYTQILRVDPAKPDWPERDRLVLSKGHATSILYAALAERGFFPLDWLTEYCKEGSKLLAHVSHHVPGVEVSTGSLGHGLPIACGMALAAKRDNAPSRTFVVLSDGELDEGSCWEAILFAGHNRLSNLTAIIDYNKIQSFGTVKEVLDLDPLAAKWEAFHWHTVEVDGHDHVQLQETLSRVPLEADRPTAIIAHTIKGKGVGFMEGRLEWHYRSPNPAQLEQALKEIGYTS
;
A
#
# COMPACT_ATOMS: atom_id res chain seq x y z
N MET A 1 38.41 40.19 13.17
CA MET A 1 38.03 39.87 11.79
C MET A 1 37.11 38.67 11.84
N ALA A 2 35.82 38.91 11.71
CA ALA A 2 34.79 37.86 11.73
C ALA A 2 34.54 37.42 10.30
N PHE A 3 34.72 36.13 10.01
CA PHE A 3 34.35 35.52 8.74
C PHE A 3 32.82 35.34 8.72
N TYR A 4 32.14 36.16 7.96
CA TYR A 4 30.74 35.90 7.53
C TYR A 4 30.81 34.85 6.42
N ALA A 5 30.47 33.63 6.71
CA ALA A 5 30.08 32.63 5.71
C ALA A 5 28.74 33.04 5.12
N SER A 6 28.66 33.17 3.79
CA SER A 6 27.47 33.61 3.09
C SER A 6 26.36 32.56 3.19
N LEU A 7 25.11 33.02 3.33
CA LEU A 7 23.89 32.20 3.35
C LEU A 7 23.61 31.45 2.02
N GLU A 8 24.51 31.53 1.05
CA GLU A 8 24.40 30.85 -0.24
C GLU A 8 24.97 29.43 -0.26
N ASP A 9 25.81 29.04 0.74
CA ASP A 9 26.43 27.70 0.79
C ASP A 9 25.56 26.62 1.45
N LEU A 10 24.35 26.92 1.85
CA LEU A 10 23.41 25.97 2.48
C LEU A 10 22.32 25.47 1.50
N ARG A 11 22.53 25.51 0.22
CA ARG A 11 21.74 24.71 -0.71
C ARG A 11 22.26 23.28 -0.68
N TYR A 12 21.84 22.52 0.32
CA TYR A 12 21.90 21.07 0.25
C TYR A 12 21.08 20.63 -0.96
N HIS A 13 21.75 20.37 -2.05
CA HIS A 13 21.21 19.54 -3.11
C HIS A 13 21.08 18.15 -2.52
N TRP A 14 19.90 17.82 -2.01
CA TRP A 14 19.50 16.45 -1.78
C TRP A 14 19.49 15.77 -3.15
N HIS A 15 20.61 15.14 -3.51
CA HIS A 15 20.59 14.18 -4.59
C HIS A 15 19.78 12.99 -4.06
N MET A 16 18.54 12.86 -4.52
CA MET A 16 17.74 11.65 -4.27
C MET A 16 18.59 10.46 -4.69
N SER A 17 18.56 9.39 -3.90
CA SER A 17 19.24 8.15 -4.28
C SER A 17 18.60 7.61 -5.57
N ALA A 18 19.36 6.88 -6.38
CA ALA A 18 18.82 6.23 -7.58
C ALA A 18 17.62 5.30 -7.23
N GLU A 19 17.62 4.73 -6.04
CA GLU A 19 16.53 3.88 -5.51
C GLU A 19 15.27 4.69 -5.22
N THR A 20 15.39 5.88 -4.62
CA THR A 20 14.25 6.78 -4.36
C THR A 20 13.63 7.24 -5.67
N GLN A 21 14.47 7.66 -6.64
CA GLN A 21 14.00 8.05 -7.97
C GLN A 21 13.26 6.91 -8.67
N LEU A 22 13.78 5.68 -8.57
CA LEU A 22 13.11 4.49 -9.13
C LEU A 22 11.72 4.28 -8.52
N ALA A 23 11.58 4.46 -7.20
CA ALA A 23 10.28 4.31 -6.53
C ALA A 23 9.28 5.41 -6.93
N GLU A 24 9.72 6.65 -7.07
CA GLU A 24 8.87 7.76 -7.53
C GLU A 24 8.38 7.54 -8.97
N GLU A 25 9.28 7.16 -9.88
CA GLU A 25 8.91 6.82 -11.26
C GLU A 25 7.94 5.64 -11.33
N PHE A 26 8.18 4.61 -10.50
CA PHE A 26 7.31 3.44 -10.43
C PHE A 26 5.92 3.82 -9.88
N SER A 27 5.85 4.67 -8.84
CA SER A 27 4.59 5.12 -8.27
C SER A 27 3.74 5.90 -9.29
N ALA A 28 4.38 6.74 -10.12
CA ALA A 28 3.69 7.45 -11.20
C ALA A 28 3.15 6.48 -12.28
N LYS A 29 3.95 5.46 -12.66
CA LYS A 29 3.52 4.42 -13.62
C LYS A 29 2.30 3.66 -13.14
N ILE A 30 2.36 3.14 -11.91
CA ILE A 30 1.24 2.33 -11.39
C ILE A 30 -0.01 3.17 -11.17
N ARG A 31 0.09 4.47 -10.80
CA ARG A 31 -1.03 5.41 -10.78
C ARG A 31 -1.64 5.58 -12.17
N ALA A 32 -0.82 5.77 -13.21
CA ALA A 32 -1.31 5.92 -14.58
C ALA A 32 -2.08 4.69 -15.03
N HIS A 33 -1.58 3.48 -14.76
CA HIS A 33 -2.28 2.24 -15.07
C HIS A 33 -3.60 2.11 -14.28
N ALA A 34 -3.60 2.41 -12.99
CA ALA A 34 -4.80 2.36 -12.15
C ALA A 34 -5.89 3.33 -12.65
N LEU A 35 -5.52 4.56 -13.02
CA LEU A 35 -6.43 5.55 -13.61
C LEU A 35 -7.03 5.06 -14.92
N ARG A 36 -6.21 4.50 -15.83
CA ARG A 36 -6.67 3.94 -17.11
C ARG A 36 -7.61 2.74 -16.91
N MET A 37 -7.29 1.84 -15.98
CA MET A 37 -8.14 0.71 -15.61
C MET A 37 -9.48 1.18 -15.06
N ALA A 38 -9.46 2.08 -14.06
CA ALA A 38 -10.68 2.60 -13.43
C ALA A 38 -11.59 3.31 -14.45
N SER A 39 -11.03 4.19 -15.30
CA SER A 39 -11.78 4.91 -16.31
C SER A 39 -12.41 3.97 -17.34
N ARG A 40 -11.64 3.01 -17.85
CA ARG A 40 -12.12 2.05 -18.88
C ARG A 40 -13.20 1.13 -18.33
N ALA A 41 -13.04 0.63 -17.14
CA ALA A 41 -13.96 -0.30 -16.49
C ALA A 41 -15.15 0.40 -15.81
N ASN A 42 -15.16 1.73 -15.74
CA ASN A 42 -16.10 2.50 -14.92
C ASN A 42 -16.16 1.95 -13.48
N SER A 43 -14.98 1.63 -12.91
CA SER A 43 -14.90 1.00 -11.59
C SER A 43 -14.68 2.03 -10.47
N ALA A 44 -15.20 1.74 -9.30
CA ALA A 44 -15.03 2.52 -8.07
C ALA A 44 -13.62 2.43 -7.47
N HIS A 45 -13.40 3.10 -6.34
CA HIS A 45 -12.25 2.97 -5.44
C HIS A 45 -10.92 3.56 -5.94
N ILE A 46 -10.93 4.39 -7.00
CA ILE A 46 -9.68 4.98 -7.52
C ILE A 46 -8.96 5.83 -6.47
N GLY A 47 -9.69 6.59 -5.64
CA GLY A 47 -9.08 7.38 -4.58
C GLY A 47 -8.27 6.55 -3.58
N SER A 48 -8.74 5.34 -3.26
CA SER A 48 -8.06 4.40 -2.37
C SER A 48 -6.85 3.73 -3.03
N SER A 49 -6.87 3.55 -4.34
CA SER A 49 -5.73 3.04 -5.12
C SER A 49 -4.62 4.08 -5.20
N LEU A 50 -4.97 5.36 -5.39
CA LEU A 50 -4.00 6.45 -5.47
C LEU A 50 -3.34 6.76 -4.12
N SER A 51 -4.07 6.64 -2.99
CA SER A 51 -3.49 6.90 -1.66
C SER A 51 -2.33 5.94 -1.33
N VAL A 52 -2.47 4.66 -1.67
CA VAL A 52 -1.52 3.60 -1.30
C VAL A 52 -0.37 3.41 -2.30
N ALA A 53 -0.36 4.14 -3.41
CA ALA A 53 0.55 3.93 -4.53
C ALA A 53 2.04 4.05 -4.15
N ASP A 54 2.42 5.02 -3.31
CA ASP A 54 3.81 5.23 -2.88
C ASP A 54 4.28 4.08 -1.99
N ILE A 55 3.42 3.62 -1.07
CA ILE A 55 3.67 2.46 -0.21
C ILE A 55 3.90 1.21 -1.07
N VAL A 56 3.00 0.94 -2.02
CA VAL A 56 3.12 -0.22 -2.93
C VAL A 56 4.37 -0.10 -3.81
N SER A 57 4.69 1.11 -4.25
CA SER A 57 5.90 1.37 -5.03
C SER A 57 7.16 1.00 -4.26
N VAL A 58 7.35 1.54 -3.06
CA VAL A 58 8.52 1.24 -2.22
C VAL A 58 8.60 -0.25 -1.90
N LEU A 59 7.47 -0.88 -1.56
CA LEU A 59 7.43 -2.32 -1.30
C LEU A 59 7.96 -3.14 -2.49
N TYR A 60 7.46 -2.91 -3.70
CA TYR A 60 7.83 -3.70 -4.87
C TYR A 60 9.18 -3.35 -5.50
N THR A 61 9.68 -2.12 -5.32
CA THR A 61 10.95 -1.72 -5.91
C THR A 61 12.14 -1.93 -4.99
N GLN A 62 11.95 -1.93 -3.65
CA GLN A 62 13.07 -1.84 -2.72
C GLN A 62 13.02 -2.85 -1.56
N ILE A 63 11.83 -3.33 -1.17
CA ILE A 63 11.67 -4.05 0.09
C ILE A 63 11.40 -5.54 -0.08
N LEU A 64 10.43 -5.89 -0.94
CA LEU A 64 9.96 -7.26 -1.08
C LEU A 64 10.97 -8.14 -1.82
N ARG A 65 11.33 -9.26 -1.23
CA ARG A 65 12.11 -10.32 -1.86
C ARG A 65 11.16 -11.21 -2.67
N VAL A 66 10.94 -10.86 -3.91
CA VAL A 66 10.07 -11.57 -4.85
C VAL A 66 10.77 -11.76 -6.19
N ASP A 67 10.47 -12.86 -6.87
CA ASP A 67 10.95 -13.17 -8.21
C ASP A 67 9.74 -13.39 -9.12
N PRO A 68 9.46 -12.49 -10.08
CA PRO A 68 8.33 -12.64 -11.01
C PRO A 68 8.40 -13.91 -11.85
N ALA A 69 9.61 -14.42 -12.12
CA ALA A 69 9.81 -15.68 -12.85
C ALA A 69 9.49 -16.92 -12.00
N LYS A 70 9.42 -16.76 -10.67
CA LYS A 70 9.13 -17.82 -9.71
C LYS A 70 8.10 -17.34 -8.68
N PRO A 71 6.86 -17.03 -9.09
CA PRO A 71 5.84 -16.45 -8.21
C PRO A 71 5.49 -17.36 -7.02
N ASP A 72 5.74 -18.66 -7.13
CA ASP A 72 5.49 -19.65 -6.06
C ASP A 72 6.74 -19.98 -5.22
N TRP A 73 7.82 -19.22 -5.36
CA TRP A 73 9.04 -19.45 -4.56
C TRP A 73 8.72 -19.43 -3.05
N PRO A 74 8.98 -20.53 -2.31
CA PRO A 74 8.53 -20.69 -0.93
C PRO A 74 9.10 -19.65 0.04
N GLU A 75 10.35 -19.23 -0.17
CA GLU A 75 11.06 -18.31 0.73
C GLU A 75 10.85 -16.83 0.40
N ARG A 76 10.05 -16.53 -0.64
CA ARG A 76 9.72 -15.14 -0.97
C ARG A 76 8.92 -14.47 0.13
N ASP A 77 9.02 -13.15 0.23
CA ASP A 77 8.15 -12.37 1.08
C ASP A 77 6.69 -12.45 0.59
N ARG A 78 5.74 -12.28 1.50
CA ARG A 78 4.31 -12.32 1.23
C ARG A 78 3.72 -10.91 1.39
N LEU A 79 2.94 -10.47 0.41
CA LEU A 79 2.17 -9.23 0.50
C LEU A 79 0.68 -9.54 0.41
N VAL A 80 -0.07 -9.16 1.44
CA VAL A 80 -1.53 -9.21 1.46
C VAL A 80 -2.07 -7.79 1.37
N LEU A 81 -2.71 -7.44 0.25
CA LEU A 81 -3.47 -6.20 0.16
C LEU A 81 -4.85 -6.44 0.77
N SER A 82 -4.99 -6.21 2.09
CA SER A 82 -6.22 -6.47 2.84
C SER A 82 -7.37 -5.56 2.40
N LYS A 83 -7.06 -4.27 2.13
CA LYS A 83 -7.97 -3.33 1.46
C LYS A 83 -8.13 -3.71 -0.04
N GLY A 84 -8.75 -4.86 -0.29
CA GLY A 84 -8.84 -5.48 -1.61
C GLY A 84 -9.53 -4.64 -2.68
N HIS A 85 -10.26 -3.60 -2.29
CA HIS A 85 -10.86 -2.63 -3.19
C HIS A 85 -9.82 -1.71 -3.89
N ALA A 86 -8.57 -1.60 -3.36
CA ALA A 86 -7.48 -0.89 -4.04
C ALA A 86 -6.74 -1.78 -5.06
N THR A 87 -7.39 -2.79 -5.59
CA THR A 87 -6.80 -3.83 -6.45
C THR A 87 -6.11 -3.29 -7.70
N SER A 88 -6.61 -2.18 -8.30
CA SER A 88 -6.04 -1.63 -9.53
C SER A 88 -4.58 -1.23 -9.36
N ILE A 89 -4.18 -0.72 -8.17
CA ILE A 89 -2.78 -0.35 -7.93
C ILE A 89 -1.90 -1.59 -7.75
N LEU A 90 -2.41 -2.66 -7.10
CA LEU A 90 -1.67 -3.91 -6.96
C LEU A 90 -1.46 -4.58 -8.30
N TYR A 91 -2.50 -4.67 -9.14
CA TYR A 91 -2.37 -5.27 -10.47
C TYR A 91 -1.41 -4.49 -11.37
N ALA A 92 -1.44 -3.16 -11.30
CA ALA A 92 -0.48 -2.32 -11.99
C ALA A 92 0.96 -2.61 -11.54
N ALA A 93 1.19 -2.72 -10.22
CA ALA A 93 2.50 -3.02 -9.67
C ALA A 93 3.00 -4.42 -10.08
N LEU A 94 2.14 -5.43 -10.02
CA LEU A 94 2.48 -6.80 -10.42
C LEU A 94 2.82 -6.88 -11.92
N ALA A 95 2.05 -6.21 -12.78
CA ALA A 95 2.32 -6.16 -14.22
C ALA A 95 3.65 -5.44 -14.53
N GLU A 96 3.90 -4.27 -13.94
CA GLU A 96 5.15 -3.52 -14.08
C GLU A 96 6.37 -4.29 -13.53
N ARG A 97 6.17 -5.16 -12.53
CA ARG A 97 7.20 -6.06 -12.03
C ARG A 97 7.37 -7.33 -12.87
N GLY A 98 6.51 -7.56 -13.87
CA GLY A 98 6.62 -8.68 -14.80
C GLY A 98 6.00 -9.99 -14.30
N PHE A 99 5.12 -9.98 -13.30
CA PHE A 99 4.37 -11.17 -12.89
C PHE A 99 3.39 -11.67 -13.95
N PHE A 100 2.91 -10.75 -14.78
CA PHE A 100 2.09 -11.03 -15.96
C PHE A 100 2.23 -9.90 -16.98
N PRO A 101 1.84 -10.14 -18.27
CA PRO A 101 1.96 -9.13 -19.32
C PRO A 101 1.13 -7.86 -19.05
N LEU A 102 1.68 -6.69 -19.39
CA LEU A 102 1.00 -5.38 -19.22
C LEU A 102 -0.33 -5.27 -19.96
N ASP A 103 -0.49 -5.98 -21.08
CA ASP A 103 -1.73 -5.97 -21.87
C ASP A 103 -2.91 -6.55 -21.09
N TRP A 104 -2.67 -7.45 -20.10
CA TRP A 104 -3.75 -7.93 -19.23
C TRP A 104 -4.48 -6.80 -18.51
N LEU A 105 -3.81 -5.69 -18.20
CA LEU A 105 -4.44 -4.52 -17.57
C LEU A 105 -5.59 -3.95 -18.43
N THR A 106 -5.60 -4.23 -19.74
CA THR A 106 -6.70 -3.84 -20.62
C THR A 106 -7.98 -4.65 -20.42
N GLU A 107 -7.84 -5.83 -19.76
CA GLU A 107 -8.94 -6.75 -19.47
C GLU A 107 -9.57 -6.55 -18.09
N TYR A 108 -9.08 -5.58 -17.32
CA TYR A 108 -9.58 -5.30 -15.97
C TYR A 108 -11.11 -5.16 -15.94
N CYS A 109 -11.77 -5.94 -15.07
CA CYS A 109 -13.23 -6.03 -14.90
C CYS A 109 -14.03 -6.47 -16.14
N LYS A 110 -13.40 -7.01 -17.19
CA LYS A 110 -14.14 -7.61 -18.31
C LYS A 110 -14.63 -9.01 -17.93
N GLU A 111 -15.67 -9.46 -18.61
CA GLU A 111 -16.18 -10.82 -18.46
C GLU A 111 -15.08 -11.86 -18.79
N GLY A 112 -14.93 -12.86 -17.92
CA GLY A 112 -13.88 -13.89 -18.06
C GLY A 112 -12.47 -13.47 -17.68
N SER A 113 -12.24 -12.19 -17.32
CA SER A 113 -10.94 -11.72 -16.87
C SER A 113 -10.57 -12.26 -15.51
N LYS A 114 -9.27 -12.49 -15.28
CA LYS A 114 -8.71 -12.74 -13.96
C LYS A 114 -8.58 -11.48 -13.10
N LEU A 115 -8.53 -10.31 -13.75
CA LEU A 115 -8.35 -9.01 -13.10
C LEU A 115 -9.71 -8.45 -12.66
N LEU A 116 -10.16 -8.85 -11.49
CA LEU A 116 -11.45 -8.46 -10.91
C LEU A 116 -11.36 -7.07 -10.23
N ALA A 117 -12.52 -6.49 -9.91
CA ALA A 117 -12.61 -5.22 -9.15
C ALA A 117 -12.12 -5.33 -7.70
N HIS A 118 -11.88 -6.53 -7.20
CA HIS A 118 -11.23 -6.83 -5.93
C HIS A 118 -10.11 -7.84 -6.16
N VAL A 119 -9.16 -7.90 -5.23
CA VAL A 119 -7.98 -8.75 -5.35
C VAL A 119 -8.37 -10.22 -5.52
N SER A 120 -7.80 -10.87 -6.54
CA SER A 120 -8.05 -12.26 -6.89
C SER A 120 -6.76 -13.10 -6.85
N HIS A 121 -6.77 -14.21 -6.11
CA HIS A 121 -5.64 -15.15 -6.03
C HIS A 121 -5.35 -15.91 -7.33
N HIS A 122 -6.21 -15.77 -8.35
CA HIS A 122 -5.95 -16.30 -9.68
C HIS A 122 -4.94 -15.47 -10.50
N VAL A 123 -4.53 -14.32 -9.96
CA VAL A 123 -3.52 -13.44 -10.56
C VAL A 123 -2.14 -13.81 -10.02
N PRO A 124 -1.14 -14.08 -10.88
CA PRO A 124 0.22 -14.39 -10.43
C PRO A 124 0.78 -13.31 -9.49
N GLY A 125 1.38 -13.75 -8.38
CA GLY A 125 1.94 -12.85 -7.36
C GLY A 125 0.93 -12.38 -6.30
N VAL A 126 -0.34 -12.80 -6.37
CA VAL A 126 -1.36 -12.54 -5.35
C VAL A 126 -1.46 -13.72 -4.40
N GLU A 127 -1.32 -13.47 -3.09
CA GLU A 127 -1.36 -14.50 -2.04
C GLU A 127 -2.77 -15.04 -1.79
N VAL A 128 -3.74 -14.14 -1.69
CA VAL A 128 -5.11 -14.44 -1.28
C VAL A 128 -6.08 -13.43 -1.87
N SER A 129 -7.28 -13.89 -2.24
CA SER A 129 -8.37 -12.99 -2.61
C SER A 129 -8.83 -12.19 -1.41
N THR A 130 -8.97 -10.87 -1.57
CA THR A 130 -9.43 -9.94 -0.55
C THR A 130 -10.52 -9.03 -1.09
N GLY A 131 -11.21 -8.32 -0.19
CA GLY A 131 -12.34 -7.45 -0.53
C GLY A 131 -13.38 -7.40 0.58
N SER A 132 -13.56 -8.52 1.31
CA SER A 132 -14.23 -8.52 2.59
C SER A 132 -13.25 -7.97 3.63
N LEU A 133 -13.51 -6.73 4.10
CA LEU A 133 -12.63 -6.06 5.05
C LEU A 133 -12.51 -6.85 6.36
N GLY A 134 -11.39 -6.69 7.05
CA GLY A 134 -11.10 -7.39 8.31
C GLY A 134 -10.55 -8.81 8.16
N HIS A 135 -10.41 -9.35 6.94
CA HIS A 135 -9.97 -10.73 6.72
C HIS A 135 -8.50 -10.89 6.32
N GLY A 136 -7.91 -9.88 5.66
CA GLY A 136 -6.53 -9.99 5.21
C GLY A 136 -5.52 -10.05 6.35
N LEU A 137 -5.70 -9.29 7.42
CA LEU A 137 -4.81 -9.31 8.59
C LEU A 137 -4.85 -10.66 9.34
N PRO A 138 -5.99 -11.26 9.66
CA PRO A 138 -6.04 -12.61 10.23
C PRO A 138 -5.34 -13.67 9.37
N ILE A 139 -5.53 -13.62 8.05
CA ILE A 139 -4.85 -14.53 7.10
C ILE A 139 -3.32 -14.29 7.13
N ALA A 140 -2.88 -13.03 7.12
CA ALA A 140 -1.46 -12.68 7.22
C ALA A 140 -0.84 -13.16 8.55
N CYS A 141 -1.59 -13.11 9.66
CA CYS A 141 -1.17 -13.71 10.94
C CYS A 141 -0.93 -15.21 10.83
N GLY A 142 -1.82 -15.93 10.13
CA GLY A 142 -1.66 -17.36 9.86
C GLY A 142 -0.41 -17.66 9.03
N MET A 143 -0.16 -16.88 7.97
CA MET A 143 1.04 -17.00 7.12
C MET A 143 2.32 -16.74 7.93
N ALA A 144 2.35 -15.66 8.72
CA ALA A 144 3.49 -15.31 9.54
C ALA A 144 3.77 -16.36 10.63
N LEU A 145 2.72 -16.91 11.26
CA LEU A 145 2.84 -17.97 12.25
C LEU A 145 3.40 -19.25 11.64
N ALA A 146 2.92 -19.65 10.48
CA ALA A 146 3.44 -20.81 9.75
C ALA A 146 4.92 -20.64 9.42
N ALA A 147 5.30 -19.52 8.80
CA ALA A 147 6.70 -19.23 8.49
C ALA A 147 7.58 -19.20 9.74
N LYS A 148 7.10 -18.65 10.86
CA LYS A 148 7.83 -18.65 12.14
C LYS A 148 8.05 -20.08 12.68
N ARG A 149 7.04 -20.96 12.60
CA ARG A 149 7.14 -22.34 13.07
C ARG A 149 8.06 -23.17 12.19
N ASP A 150 8.06 -22.91 10.91
CA ASP A 150 8.90 -23.61 9.93
C ASP A 150 10.34 -23.04 9.88
N ASN A 151 10.65 -21.99 10.68
CA ASN A 151 11.89 -21.22 10.62
C ASN A 151 12.20 -20.71 9.20
N ALA A 152 11.17 -20.40 8.43
CA ALA A 152 11.30 -19.88 7.08
C ALA A 152 11.74 -18.40 7.11
N PRO A 153 12.60 -17.96 6.17
CA PRO A 153 13.11 -16.59 6.15
C PRO A 153 12.11 -15.56 5.61
N SER A 154 10.95 -16.00 5.14
CA SER A 154 9.94 -15.13 4.53
C SER A 154 9.29 -14.18 5.56
N ARG A 155 9.15 -12.92 5.15
CA ARG A 155 8.40 -11.90 5.89
C ARG A 155 7.00 -11.78 5.31
N THR A 156 6.04 -11.41 6.15
CA THR A 156 4.65 -11.16 5.73
C THR A 156 4.34 -9.68 5.92
N PHE A 157 3.92 -9.03 4.86
CA PHE A 157 3.45 -7.66 4.85
C PHE A 157 1.94 -7.66 4.57
N VAL A 158 1.20 -6.83 5.30
CA VAL A 158 -0.23 -6.65 5.06
C VAL A 158 -0.56 -5.17 5.01
N VAL A 159 -1.28 -4.75 3.97
CA VAL A 159 -1.71 -3.36 3.80
C VAL A 159 -3.21 -3.27 4.07
N LEU A 160 -3.55 -2.48 5.10
CA LEU A 160 -4.93 -2.23 5.54
C LEU A 160 -5.37 -0.80 5.14
N SER A 161 -6.67 -0.55 5.19
CA SER A 161 -7.21 0.81 5.26
C SER A 161 -7.59 1.18 6.69
N ASP A 162 -7.76 2.49 6.92
CA ASP A 162 -8.30 3.00 8.18
C ASP A 162 -9.72 2.46 8.46
N GLY A 163 -10.63 2.55 7.49
CA GLY A 163 -11.99 2.05 7.65
C GLY A 163 -12.08 0.52 7.82
N GLU A 164 -11.04 -0.23 7.43
CA GLU A 164 -10.96 -1.66 7.71
C GLU A 164 -10.76 -1.95 9.20
N LEU A 165 -10.18 -1.03 9.94
CA LEU A 165 -9.99 -1.16 11.38
C LEU A 165 -11.28 -1.00 12.18
N ASP A 166 -12.40 -0.67 11.56
CA ASP A 166 -13.73 -0.74 12.17
C ASP A 166 -14.20 -2.20 12.35
N GLU A 167 -13.58 -3.15 11.62
CA GLU A 167 -13.89 -4.57 11.71
C GLU A 167 -13.28 -5.21 12.96
N GLY A 168 -14.11 -5.88 13.78
CA GLY A 168 -13.67 -6.53 15.02
C GLY A 168 -12.59 -7.60 14.81
N SER A 169 -12.65 -8.31 13.68
CA SER A 169 -11.64 -9.33 13.30
C SER A 169 -10.22 -8.77 13.16
N CYS A 170 -10.06 -7.49 12.82
CA CYS A 170 -8.76 -6.83 12.84
C CYS A 170 -8.18 -6.80 14.25
N TRP A 171 -8.98 -6.42 15.25
CA TRP A 171 -8.52 -6.31 16.64
C TRP A 171 -8.24 -7.69 17.26
N GLU A 172 -9.01 -8.71 16.90
CA GLU A 172 -8.71 -10.10 17.25
C GLU A 172 -7.35 -10.54 16.69
N ALA A 173 -7.09 -10.23 15.42
CA ALA A 173 -5.82 -10.54 14.77
C ALA A 173 -4.64 -9.74 15.36
N ILE A 174 -4.85 -8.46 15.70
CA ILE A 174 -3.85 -7.62 16.36
C ILE A 174 -3.46 -8.22 17.72
N LEU A 175 -4.44 -8.57 18.54
CA LEU A 175 -4.20 -9.25 19.82
C LEU A 175 -3.44 -10.57 19.64
N PHE A 176 -3.86 -11.38 18.67
CA PHE A 176 -3.25 -12.67 18.38
C PHE A 176 -1.79 -12.55 17.95
N ALA A 177 -1.49 -11.61 17.05
CA ALA A 177 -0.15 -11.41 16.51
C ALA A 177 0.83 -10.90 17.58
N GLY A 178 0.40 -9.96 18.42
CA GLY A 178 1.21 -9.48 19.54
C GLY A 178 1.48 -10.56 20.57
N HIS A 179 0.45 -11.34 20.97
CA HIS A 179 0.60 -12.46 21.89
C HIS A 179 1.60 -13.51 21.37
N ASN A 180 1.53 -13.86 20.07
CA ASN A 180 2.40 -14.84 19.45
C ASN A 180 3.76 -14.25 19.02
N ARG A 181 4.02 -12.97 19.29
CA ARG A 181 5.26 -12.27 18.97
C ARG A 181 5.68 -12.50 17.49
N LEU A 182 4.76 -12.23 16.57
CA LEU A 182 4.99 -12.47 15.13
C LEU A 182 5.87 -11.35 14.55
N SER A 183 7.15 -11.32 14.93
CA SER A 183 8.09 -10.28 14.47
C SER A 183 8.34 -10.29 12.96
N ASN A 184 8.01 -11.39 12.27
CA ASN A 184 8.03 -11.50 10.82
C ASN A 184 6.76 -10.96 10.12
N LEU A 185 5.84 -10.34 10.87
CA LEU A 185 4.63 -9.68 10.37
C LEU A 185 4.76 -8.16 10.48
N THR A 186 4.52 -7.47 9.36
CA THR A 186 4.43 -6.01 9.29
C THR A 186 3.07 -5.60 8.75
N ALA A 187 2.30 -4.86 9.53
CA ALA A 187 1.05 -4.23 9.12
C ALA A 187 1.31 -2.77 8.73
N ILE A 188 0.82 -2.36 7.57
CA ILE A 188 0.91 -1.00 7.05
C ILE A 188 -0.51 -0.47 6.90
N ILE A 189 -0.85 0.57 7.64
CA ILE A 189 -2.16 1.18 7.63
C ILE A 189 -2.12 2.39 6.69
N ASP A 190 -2.79 2.29 5.52
CA ASP A 190 -3.05 3.44 4.66
C ASP A 190 -4.07 4.36 5.35
N TYR A 191 -3.55 5.25 6.19
CA TYR A 191 -4.34 6.15 7.04
C TYR A 191 -4.65 7.44 6.28
N ASN A 192 -5.56 7.34 5.30
CA ASN A 192 -6.00 8.48 4.47
C ASN A 192 -7.14 9.29 5.08
N LYS A 193 -7.69 8.87 6.23
CA LYS A 193 -8.68 9.54 7.07
C LYS A 193 -10.08 9.68 6.46
N ILE A 194 -10.34 9.00 5.32
CA ILE A 194 -11.63 9.05 4.63
C ILE A 194 -12.11 7.63 4.33
N GLN A 195 -13.15 7.21 5.01
CA GLN A 195 -13.82 5.94 4.81
C GLN A 195 -14.88 6.03 3.68
N SER A 196 -15.76 5.05 3.57
CA SER A 196 -16.84 5.02 2.57
C SER A 196 -17.99 5.99 2.88
N PHE A 197 -18.24 6.32 4.15
CA PHE A 197 -19.39 7.13 4.58
C PHE A 197 -19.02 8.53 5.08
N GLY A 198 -17.74 8.83 5.23
CA GLY A 198 -17.26 10.09 5.77
C GLY A 198 -15.82 10.02 6.22
N THR A 199 -15.40 10.98 7.02
CA THR A 199 -14.09 10.94 7.67
C THR A 199 -14.07 9.86 8.76
N VAL A 200 -12.87 9.32 9.06
CA VAL A 200 -12.67 8.40 10.19
C VAL A 200 -13.29 8.94 11.47
N LYS A 201 -13.05 10.22 11.77
CA LYS A 201 -13.56 10.87 12.98
C LYS A 201 -15.08 10.94 13.05
N GLU A 202 -15.77 11.07 11.90
CA GLU A 202 -17.23 11.16 11.85
C GLU A 202 -17.90 9.79 11.87
N VAL A 203 -17.25 8.75 11.29
CA VAL A 203 -17.83 7.41 11.18
C VAL A 203 -17.54 6.59 12.43
N LEU A 204 -16.27 6.36 12.74
CA LEU A 204 -15.80 5.69 13.96
C LEU A 204 -14.38 6.15 14.26
N ASP A 205 -14.22 6.92 15.34
CA ASP A 205 -12.93 7.50 15.71
C ASP A 205 -11.92 6.44 16.13
N LEU A 206 -10.85 6.32 15.39
CA LEU A 206 -9.76 5.36 15.64
C LEU A 206 -8.71 5.88 16.62
N ASP A 207 -8.71 7.19 16.92
CA ASP A 207 -7.68 7.76 17.80
C ASP A 207 -7.88 7.34 19.27
N PRO A 208 -6.80 7.20 20.04
CA PRO A 208 -5.39 7.23 19.63
C PRO A 208 -4.96 5.90 19.00
N LEU A 209 -4.78 5.86 17.68
CA LEU A 209 -4.57 4.61 16.93
C LEU A 209 -3.25 3.92 17.32
N ALA A 210 -2.14 4.66 17.36
CA ALA A 210 -0.84 4.08 17.72
C ALA A 210 -0.85 3.43 19.11
N ALA A 211 -1.42 4.11 20.12
CA ALA A 211 -1.50 3.59 21.48
C ALA A 211 -2.35 2.30 21.59
N LYS A 212 -3.38 2.16 20.74
CA LYS A 212 -4.18 0.93 20.68
C LYS A 212 -3.35 -0.26 20.20
N TRP A 213 -2.56 -0.10 19.12
CA TRP A 213 -1.68 -1.14 18.62
C TRP A 213 -0.58 -1.49 19.63
N GLU A 214 0.03 -0.50 20.28
CA GLU A 214 1.04 -0.69 21.32
C GLU A 214 0.51 -1.47 22.52
N ALA A 215 -0.74 -1.21 22.94
CA ALA A 215 -1.41 -1.93 24.02
C ALA A 215 -1.55 -3.44 23.72
N PHE A 216 -1.57 -3.83 22.45
CA PHE A 216 -1.55 -5.22 21.99
C PHE A 216 -0.14 -5.74 21.68
N HIS A 217 0.91 -5.10 22.20
CA HIS A 217 2.30 -5.52 22.06
C HIS A 217 2.87 -5.45 20.64
N TRP A 218 2.38 -4.54 19.79
CA TRP A 218 3.02 -4.19 18.54
C TRP A 218 4.04 -3.08 18.75
N HIS A 219 5.10 -3.06 17.95
CA HIS A 219 5.92 -1.87 17.80
C HIS A 219 5.30 -0.98 16.73
N THR A 220 4.95 0.26 17.10
CA THR A 220 4.21 1.15 16.23
C THR A 220 5.04 2.37 15.86
N VAL A 221 5.01 2.74 14.58
CA VAL A 221 5.61 3.98 14.07
C VAL A 221 4.63 4.69 13.14
N GLU A 222 4.72 6.02 13.13
CA GLU A 222 3.96 6.86 12.20
C GLU A 222 4.89 7.46 11.16
N VAL A 223 4.47 7.46 9.88
CA VAL A 223 5.27 7.95 8.76
C VAL A 223 4.41 8.78 7.81
N ASP A 224 5.04 9.67 7.06
CA ASP A 224 4.41 10.23 5.86
C ASP A 224 4.37 9.14 4.78
N GLY A 225 3.17 8.68 4.43
CA GLY A 225 2.95 7.61 3.45
C GLY A 225 3.24 8.03 1.99
N HIS A 226 3.66 9.28 1.77
CA HIS A 226 4.07 9.82 0.48
C HIS A 226 5.56 10.17 0.42
N ASP A 227 6.28 10.09 1.54
CA ASP A 227 7.73 10.26 1.58
C ASP A 227 8.43 8.91 1.32
N HIS A 228 8.92 8.72 0.09
CA HIS A 228 9.59 7.49 -0.35
C HIS A 228 10.85 7.19 0.47
N VAL A 229 11.59 8.21 0.92
CA VAL A 229 12.78 8.03 1.74
C VAL A 229 12.40 7.50 3.12
N GLN A 230 11.42 8.13 3.79
CA GLN A 230 10.94 7.72 5.09
C GLN A 230 10.34 6.30 5.05
N LEU A 231 9.55 5.99 4.00
CA LEU A 231 9.00 4.65 3.77
C LEU A 231 10.12 3.61 3.61
N GLN A 232 11.14 3.89 2.77
CA GLN A 232 12.27 3.00 2.55
C GLN A 232 13.06 2.75 3.82
N GLU A 233 13.44 3.81 4.53
CA GLU A 233 14.20 3.73 5.78
C GLU A 233 13.47 2.92 6.85
N THR A 234 12.16 3.12 6.98
CA THR A 234 11.34 2.40 7.95
C THR A 234 11.16 0.93 7.56
N LEU A 235 10.76 0.66 6.32
CA LEU A 235 10.46 -0.69 5.85
C LEU A 235 11.70 -1.58 5.69
N SER A 236 12.87 -0.99 5.41
CA SER A 236 14.12 -1.77 5.32
C SER A 236 14.60 -2.31 6.67
N ARG A 237 14.13 -1.70 7.77
CA ARG A 237 14.55 -2.05 9.14
C ARG A 237 13.60 -3.01 9.86
N VAL A 238 12.46 -3.41 9.23
CA VAL A 238 11.53 -4.34 9.87
C VAL A 238 12.11 -5.74 10.00
N PRO A 239 11.91 -6.43 11.14
CA PRO A 239 11.18 -5.98 12.32
C PRO A 239 11.91 -4.87 13.07
N LEU A 240 11.18 -3.84 13.50
CA LEU A 240 11.76 -2.73 14.28
C LEU A 240 12.14 -3.14 15.70
N GLU A 241 11.49 -4.18 16.23
CA GLU A 241 11.86 -4.89 17.46
C GLU A 241 11.86 -6.41 17.23
N ALA A 242 12.84 -7.11 17.77
CA ALA A 242 13.07 -8.52 17.51
C ALA A 242 11.90 -9.45 17.89
N ASP A 243 11.15 -9.09 18.93
CA ASP A 243 10.10 -9.94 19.54
C ASP A 243 8.68 -9.39 19.31
N ARG A 244 8.51 -8.38 18.47
CA ARG A 244 7.20 -7.73 18.26
C ARG A 244 6.86 -7.64 16.77
N PRO A 245 5.59 -7.82 16.40
CA PRO A 245 5.14 -7.41 15.08
C PRO A 245 5.22 -5.89 14.93
N THR A 246 5.39 -5.41 13.70
CA THR A 246 5.51 -3.99 13.40
C THR A 246 4.23 -3.44 12.80
N ALA A 247 3.71 -2.33 13.34
CA ALA A 247 2.62 -1.55 12.76
C ALA A 247 3.15 -0.20 12.25
N ILE A 248 2.92 0.09 10.99
CA ILE A 248 3.30 1.36 10.35
C ILE A 248 2.02 2.11 10.00
N ILE A 249 1.73 3.19 10.71
CA ILE A 249 0.63 4.08 10.39
C ILE A 249 1.14 5.10 9.37
N ALA A 250 0.82 4.85 8.10
CA ALA A 250 1.23 5.70 7.01
C ALA A 250 0.16 6.77 6.76
N HIS A 251 0.45 8.01 7.10
CA HIS A 251 -0.42 9.14 6.83
C HIS A 251 -0.43 9.45 5.34
N THR A 252 -1.57 9.24 4.71
CA THR A 252 -1.74 9.40 3.26
C THR A 252 -2.88 10.36 2.93
N ILE A 253 -3.01 10.67 1.65
CA ILE A 253 -4.09 11.49 1.09
C ILE A 253 -4.87 10.64 0.11
N LYS A 254 -6.18 10.44 0.35
CA LYS A 254 -7.06 9.78 -0.60
C LYS A 254 -7.06 10.52 -1.92
N GLY A 255 -6.80 9.83 -3.03
CA GLY A 255 -6.71 10.46 -4.36
C GLY A 255 -5.39 11.14 -4.68
N LYS A 256 -4.30 10.83 -3.95
CA LYS A 256 -2.97 11.45 -4.07
C LYS A 256 -2.45 11.54 -5.49
N GLY A 257 -1.95 12.74 -5.85
CA GLY A 257 -1.37 13.07 -7.14
C GLY A 257 -2.35 13.63 -8.16
N VAL A 258 -3.67 13.63 -7.86
CA VAL A 258 -4.70 14.19 -8.73
C VAL A 258 -5.50 15.23 -7.96
N GLY A 259 -5.23 16.52 -8.21
CA GLY A 259 -5.72 17.63 -7.39
C GLY A 259 -7.24 17.67 -7.22
N PHE A 260 -8.02 17.31 -8.25
CA PHE A 260 -9.47 17.25 -8.12
C PHE A 260 -10.00 16.00 -7.40
N MET A 261 -9.12 15.03 -7.08
CA MET A 261 -9.45 13.80 -6.32
C MET A 261 -8.97 13.86 -4.87
N GLU A 262 -7.92 14.62 -4.59
CA GLU A 262 -7.30 14.66 -3.25
C GLU A 262 -8.29 15.07 -2.17
N GLY A 263 -8.36 14.25 -1.11
CA GLY A 263 -9.19 14.50 0.07
C GLY A 263 -10.70 14.45 -0.18
N ARG A 264 -11.16 13.84 -1.27
CA ARG A 264 -12.58 13.83 -1.63
C ARG A 264 -13.20 12.44 -1.55
N LEU A 265 -14.27 12.33 -0.76
CA LEU A 265 -15.03 11.10 -0.56
C LEU A 265 -15.61 10.52 -1.86
N GLU A 266 -16.07 11.37 -2.77
CA GLU A 266 -16.73 10.95 -3.99
C GLU A 266 -15.91 10.01 -4.86
N TRP A 267 -14.57 10.07 -4.79
CA TRP A 267 -13.66 9.18 -5.51
C TRP A 267 -13.49 7.81 -4.86
N HIS A 268 -14.27 7.56 -3.81
CA HIS A 268 -14.51 6.20 -3.33
C HIS A 268 -15.45 5.42 -4.27
N TYR A 269 -16.41 6.13 -4.89
CA TYR A 269 -17.48 5.53 -5.69
C TYR A 269 -17.41 5.82 -7.17
N ARG A 270 -16.74 6.91 -7.57
CA ARG A 270 -16.68 7.37 -8.96
C ARG A 270 -15.42 6.88 -9.66
N SER A 271 -15.52 6.79 -10.98
CA SER A 271 -14.40 6.63 -11.90
C SER A 271 -14.20 7.91 -12.72
N PRO A 272 -12.97 8.23 -13.17
CA PRO A 272 -12.75 9.38 -14.04
C PRO A 272 -13.36 9.15 -15.43
N ASN A 273 -14.10 10.13 -15.93
CA ASN A 273 -14.49 10.17 -17.32
C ASN A 273 -13.27 10.46 -18.24
N PRO A 274 -13.39 10.38 -19.59
CA PRO A 274 -12.24 10.57 -20.48
C PRO A 274 -11.50 11.89 -20.30
N ALA A 275 -12.19 13.01 -20.09
CA ALA A 275 -11.57 14.32 -19.89
C ALA A 275 -10.86 14.39 -18.51
N GLN A 276 -11.48 13.83 -17.48
CA GLN A 276 -10.86 13.72 -16.16
C GLN A 276 -9.66 12.78 -16.15
N LEU A 277 -9.70 11.70 -16.92
CA LEU A 277 -8.55 10.80 -17.09
C LEU A 277 -7.37 11.54 -17.72
N GLU A 278 -7.59 12.28 -18.80
CA GLU A 278 -6.54 13.06 -19.47
C GLU A 278 -5.92 14.08 -18.48
N GLN A 279 -6.75 14.82 -17.75
CA GLN A 279 -6.29 15.75 -16.75
C GLN A 279 -5.49 15.05 -15.65
N ALA A 280 -5.99 13.93 -15.09
CA ALA A 280 -5.33 13.18 -14.04
C ALA A 280 -3.96 12.65 -14.50
N LEU A 281 -3.87 12.10 -15.72
CA LEU A 281 -2.60 11.62 -16.29
C LEU A 281 -1.58 12.77 -16.43
N LYS A 282 -2.01 13.95 -16.85
CA LYS A 282 -1.15 15.13 -16.95
C LYS A 282 -0.66 15.58 -15.57
N GLU A 283 -1.52 15.58 -14.54
CA GLU A 283 -1.16 15.99 -13.19
C GLU A 283 -0.10 15.07 -12.55
N ILE A 284 -0.16 13.75 -12.84
CA ILE A 284 0.85 12.80 -12.36
C ILE A 284 2.10 12.70 -13.26
N GLY A 285 2.25 13.61 -14.25
CA GLY A 285 3.40 13.64 -15.14
C GLY A 285 3.38 12.60 -16.28
N TYR A 286 2.23 11.97 -16.54
CA TYR A 286 2.03 11.02 -17.62
C TYR A 286 1.25 11.66 -18.77
N THR A 287 1.92 11.96 -19.87
CA THR A 287 1.27 12.30 -21.13
C THR A 287 1.02 11.01 -21.93
N SER A 288 -0.17 10.92 -22.53
CA SER A 288 -0.60 9.81 -23.40
C SER A 288 0.29 9.66 -24.63
#